data_2f1ca249ff8383c7c7e030bf430ba389
#
_entry.id   2f1ca249ff8383c7c7e030bf430ba389
#
_cell.length_a   1.000
_cell.length_b   1.000
_cell.length_c   1.000
_cell.angle_alpha   90.00
_cell.angle_beta   90.00
_cell.angle_gamma   90.00
#
_symmetry.space_group_name_H-M   'P 1'
#
loop_
_entity.id
_entity.type
_entity.pdbx_description
1 polymer ?
#
loop_
_entity_poly.entity_id
_entity_poly.type
_entity_poly.pdbx_seq_one_letter_code
_entity_poly.pdbx_strand_id
1 'polypeptide(L)'
;LFTQPVPTAPVNGHLGAREAPLRSVTHLPTMNGTSPAAGVDWPLVSALRAQASEQLSQAVAGDRGRLDKTAQEELGRTIVLDLIEATVADRVNGGLATLTGLEQDALARAVFDSLFRLGRLQPLVDDDRVENIIITGHDNVLLELTDGSLVDGPAVADSDEELIDFLVFLASRSEVNARGFSEAQPRLHLRLDGGSRLAAAAWVTPRPSVVIRRHRLMEVTLDDLVARQMLTPVTASFLRAAVRARKSIVVSGSQGAGKTTLVRALCAEIDPLEAIGTFETEYE
;
A
#
# COMPACT_ATOMS: atom_id res chain seq x y z
N LEU A 1 7.62 -52.00 31.05
CA LEU A 1 6.42 -51.98 31.90
C LEU A 1 6.71 -51.20 33.15
N PHE A 2 6.60 -49.86 33.15
CA PHE A 2 6.40 -49.02 34.30
C PHE A 2 5.62 -47.80 33.87
N THR A 3 4.29 -47.84 34.05
CA THR A 3 3.39 -46.71 34.00
C THR A 3 3.43 -45.98 35.35
N GLN A 4 3.95 -44.76 35.35
CA GLN A 4 3.71 -43.86 36.47
C GLN A 4 2.60 -42.86 36.10
N PRO A 5 1.65 -42.57 37.00
CA PRO A 5 0.59 -41.61 36.72
C PRO A 5 1.12 -40.17 36.78
N VAL A 6 0.69 -39.37 35.80
CA VAL A 6 0.93 -37.93 35.76
C VAL A 6 0.07 -37.22 36.86
N PRO A 7 0.66 -36.39 37.68
CA PRO A 7 -0.11 -35.66 38.68
C PRO A 7 -0.96 -34.56 38.02
N THR A 8 -2.27 -34.63 38.18
CA THR A 8 -3.22 -33.57 37.80
C THR A 8 -3.13 -32.44 38.85
N ALA A 9 -2.62 -31.28 38.41
CA ALA A 9 -2.71 -30.06 39.19
C ALA A 9 -4.14 -29.49 39.10
N PRO A 10 -4.68 -28.87 40.19
CA PRO A 10 -6.01 -28.31 40.17
C PRO A 10 -6.05 -27.03 39.34
N VAL A 11 -6.96 -27.01 38.37
CA VAL A 11 -7.31 -25.81 37.61
C VAL A 11 -8.27 -24.99 38.47
N ASN A 12 -7.77 -24.08 39.27
CA ASN A 12 -8.53 -23.00 39.87
C ASN A 12 -7.75 -21.70 39.66
N GLY A 13 -8.10 -20.97 38.62
CA GLY A 13 -7.64 -19.64 38.35
C GLY A 13 -8.71 -18.93 37.54
N HIS A 14 -9.61 -18.21 38.20
CA HIS A 14 -10.41 -17.17 37.58
C HIS A 14 -9.43 -16.23 36.86
N LEU A 15 -9.28 -16.38 35.56
CA LEU A 15 -8.77 -15.33 34.68
C LEU A 15 -9.81 -14.22 34.64
N GLY A 16 -9.73 -13.31 35.60
CA GLY A 16 -10.38 -12.01 35.51
C GLY A 16 -9.84 -11.37 34.22
N ALA A 17 -10.70 -11.28 33.21
CA ALA A 17 -10.45 -10.43 32.06
C ALA A 17 -10.21 -9.02 32.60
N ARG A 18 -8.94 -8.60 32.68
CA ARG A 18 -8.61 -7.19 32.77
C ARG A 18 -9.02 -6.59 31.43
N GLU A 19 -10.20 -6.01 31.38
CA GLU A 19 -10.54 -5.03 30.36
C GLU A 19 -9.45 -3.96 30.45
N ALA A 20 -8.56 -3.97 29.46
CA ALA A 20 -7.69 -2.84 29.22
C ALA A 20 -8.62 -1.64 28.97
N PRO A 21 -8.47 -0.51 29.69
CA PRO A 21 -9.30 0.64 29.43
C PRO A 21 -9.11 1.02 27.98
N LEU A 22 -10.23 1.08 27.23
CA LEU A 22 -10.27 1.72 25.91
C LEU A 22 -9.58 3.07 26.09
N ARG A 23 -8.40 3.21 25.52
CA ARG A 23 -7.69 4.48 25.51
C ARG A 23 -8.65 5.48 24.89
N SER A 24 -9.07 6.47 25.68
CA SER A 24 -9.75 7.64 25.16
C SER A 24 -8.93 8.13 23.96
N VAL A 25 -9.60 8.31 22.83
CA VAL A 25 -8.99 8.83 21.61
C VAL A 25 -8.54 10.27 21.92
N THR A 26 -7.35 10.37 22.48
CA THR A 26 -6.62 11.64 22.52
C THR A 26 -6.22 11.87 21.08
N HIS A 27 -6.59 13.01 20.50
CA HIS A 27 -6.18 13.40 19.15
C HIS A 27 -4.69 13.11 19.01
N LEU A 28 -4.36 12.20 18.10
CA LEU A 28 -2.98 11.90 17.73
C LEU A 28 -2.41 13.15 17.01
N PRO A 29 -1.10 13.41 17.12
CA PRO A 29 -0.49 14.51 16.38
C PRO A 29 -0.72 14.29 14.89
N THR A 30 -1.29 15.29 14.22
CA THR A 30 -1.40 15.32 12.77
C THR A 30 0.00 15.51 12.15
N MET A 31 0.23 14.92 11.00
CA MET A 31 1.48 15.08 10.26
C MET A 31 1.72 16.57 9.97
N ASN A 32 2.58 17.22 10.76
CA ASN A 32 3.09 18.56 10.48
C ASN A 32 4.14 18.50 9.36
N GLY A 33 3.68 18.50 8.17
CA GLY A 33 4.41 18.65 6.94
C GLY A 33 3.35 18.80 5.88
N THR A 34 3.43 19.86 5.10
CA THR A 34 2.50 20.14 4.01
C THR A 34 2.27 18.86 3.23
N SER A 35 1.19 18.13 3.59
CA SER A 35 0.69 17.06 2.74
C SER A 35 0.46 17.67 1.37
N PRO A 36 1.04 17.18 0.30
CA PRO A 36 0.80 17.71 -1.04
C PRO A 36 -0.68 17.66 -1.44
N ALA A 37 -1.51 16.99 -0.65
CA ALA A 37 -2.96 16.93 -0.81
C ALA A 37 -3.71 18.11 -0.11
N ALA A 38 -3.07 18.89 0.76
CA ALA A 38 -3.68 20.05 1.40
C ALA A 38 -3.74 21.21 0.40
N GLY A 39 -4.93 21.42 -0.20
CA GLY A 39 -5.19 22.50 -1.14
C GLY A 39 -5.58 22.07 -2.56
N VAL A 40 -5.63 20.76 -2.83
CA VAL A 40 -6.12 20.23 -4.12
C VAL A 40 -7.65 20.26 -4.14
N ASP A 41 -8.22 20.85 -5.19
CA ASP A 41 -9.67 20.85 -5.45
C ASP A 41 -10.10 19.47 -6.00
N TRP A 42 -10.51 18.57 -5.10
CA TRP A 42 -10.87 17.20 -5.46
C TRP A 42 -12.08 17.08 -6.37
N PRO A 43 -13.15 17.88 -6.25
CA PRO A 43 -14.20 17.98 -7.26
C PRO A 43 -13.65 18.27 -8.67
N LEU A 44 -12.69 19.18 -8.79
CA LEU A 44 -12.03 19.48 -10.05
C LEU A 44 -11.16 18.29 -10.53
N VAL A 45 -10.43 17.62 -9.64
CA VAL A 45 -9.68 16.40 -9.97
C VAL A 45 -10.62 15.35 -10.54
N SER A 46 -11.77 15.10 -9.92
CA SER A 46 -12.74 14.10 -10.37
C SER A 46 -13.30 14.44 -11.74
N ALA A 47 -13.62 15.71 -12.00
CA ALA A 47 -14.10 16.17 -13.30
C ALA A 47 -13.03 15.99 -14.40
N LEU A 48 -11.80 16.41 -14.13
CA LEU A 48 -10.69 16.28 -15.08
C LEU A 48 -10.32 14.81 -15.32
N ARG A 49 -10.36 13.96 -14.27
CA ARG A 49 -10.16 12.53 -14.41
C ARG A 49 -11.16 11.90 -15.35
N ALA A 50 -12.46 12.25 -15.22
CA ALA A 50 -13.51 11.72 -16.11
C ALA A 50 -13.25 12.09 -17.57
N GLN A 51 -12.92 13.35 -17.83
CA GLN A 51 -12.58 13.83 -19.18
C GLN A 51 -11.33 13.16 -19.74
N ALA A 52 -10.27 13.06 -18.94
CA ALA A 52 -9.03 12.41 -19.35
C ALA A 52 -9.21 10.92 -19.63
N SER A 53 -10.03 10.23 -18.81
CA SER A 53 -10.36 8.80 -19.04
C SER A 53 -11.11 8.59 -20.34
N GLU A 54 -12.04 9.47 -20.67
CA GLU A 54 -12.78 9.41 -21.93
C GLU A 54 -11.87 9.66 -23.14
N GLN A 55 -11.05 10.70 -23.10
CA GLN A 55 -10.10 11.02 -24.17
C GLN A 55 -9.07 9.91 -24.37
N LEU A 56 -8.55 9.35 -23.28
CA LEU A 56 -7.63 8.23 -23.33
C LEU A 56 -8.27 6.99 -23.96
N SER A 57 -9.52 6.69 -23.59
CA SER A 57 -10.26 5.56 -24.15
C SER A 57 -10.50 5.73 -25.64
N GLN A 58 -10.82 6.94 -26.10
CA GLN A 58 -11.02 7.25 -27.53
C GLN A 58 -9.71 7.14 -28.29
N ALA A 59 -8.60 7.63 -27.74
CA ALA A 59 -7.29 7.57 -28.38
C ALA A 59 -6.79 6.12 -28.50
N VAL A 60 -6.95 5.31 -27.46
CA VAL A 60 -6.57 3.88 -27.47
C VAL A 60 -7.45 3.08 -28.43
N ALA A 61 -8.75 3.38 -28.53
CA ALA A 61 -9.66 2.70 -29.46
C ALA A 61 -9.34 3.02 -30.95
N GLY A 62 -8.78 4.20 -31.21
CA GLY A 62 -8.37 4.64 -32.56
C GLY A 62 -7.05 4.02 -33.04
N ASP A 63 -6.19 3.60 -32.11
CA ASP A 63 -4.91 2.98 -32.42
C ASP A 63 -5.05 1.45 -32.46
N ARG A 64 -4.85 0.86 -33.66
CA ARG A 64 -4.91 -0.59 -33.88
C ARG A 64 -3.72 -1.34 -33.26
N GLY A 65 -2.70 -0.64 -32.75
CA GLY A 65 -1.61 -1.17 -31.95
C GLY A 65 -1.97 -1.18 -30.46
N ARG A 66 -1.81 -2.29 -29.77
CA ARG A 66 -1.92 -2.31 -28.31
C ARG A 66 -0.77 -1.43 -27.75
N LEU A 67 -1.13 -0.23 -27.29
CA LEU A 67 -0.21 0.58 -26.49
C LEU A 67 0.15 -0.20 -25.24
N ASP A 68 1.43 -0.31 -24.94
CA ASP A 68 1.88 -0.86 -23.65
C ASP A 68 1.52 0.10 -22.50
N LYS A 69 1.67 -0.36 -21.26
CA LYS A 69 1.34 0.43 -20.06
C LYS A 69 2.09 1.76 -20.06
N THR A 70 3.35 1.77 -20.45
CA THR A 70 4.21 2.97 -20.46
C THR A 70 3.71 3.99 -21.47
N ALA A 71 3.37 3.56 -22.69
CA ALA A 71 2.83 4.44 -23.74
C ALA A 71 1.44 4.99 -23.34
N GLN A 72 0.61 4.21 -22.66
CA GLN A 72 -0.68 4.70 -22.14
C GLN A 72 -0.48 5.75 -21.05
N GLU A 73 0.48 5.58 -20.14
CA GLU A 73 0.80 6.56 -19.10
C GLU A 73 1.35 7.86 -19.69
N GLU A 74 2.20 7.79 -20.70
CA GLU A 74 2.73 8.98 -21.40
C GLU A 74 1.64 9.73 -22.14
N LEU A 75 0.77 9.03 -22.86
CA LEU A 75 -0.39 9.62 -23.53
C LEU A 75 -1.34 10.26 -22.49
N GLY A 76 -1.62 9.56 -21.41
CA GLY A 76 -2.45 10.09 -20.33
C GLY A 76 -1.85 11.33 -19.67
N ARG A 77 -0.52 11.38 -19.51
CA ARG A 77 0.17 12.55 -18.99
C ARG A 77 -0.03 13.77 -19.90
N THR A 78 0.10 13.57 -21.22
CA THR A 78 -0.14 14.63 -22.21
C THR A 78 -1.58 15.14 -22.14
N ILE A 79 -2.55 14.24 -22.15
CA ILE A 79 -3.99 14.59 -22.03
C ILE A 79 -4.27 15.39 -20.75
N VAL A 80 -3.70 14.97 -19.61
CA VAL A 80 -3.89 15.67 -18.33
C VAL A 80 -3.34 17.08 -18.39
N LEU A 81 -2.16 17.28 -18.97
CA LEU A 81 -1.55 18.62 -19.09
C LEU A 81 -2.39 19.54 -19.99
N ASP A 82 -2.86 19.04 -21.13
CA ASP A 82 -3.73 19.78 -22.06
C ASP A 82 -5.04 20.19 -21.39
N LEU A 83 -5.66 19.32 -20.60
CA LEU A 83 -6.88 19.62 -19.85
C LEU A 83 -6.66 20.67 -18.77
N ILE A 84 -5.52 20.66 -18.10
CA ILE A 84 -5.18 21.67 -17.09
C ILE A 84 -4.97 23.03 -17.76
N GLU A 85 -4.26 23.06 -18.89
CA GLU A 85 -4.02 24.28 -19.65
C GLU A 85 -5.35 24.88 -20.13
N ALA A 86 -6.26 24.07 -20.65
CA ALA A 86 -7.62 24.49 -21.00
C ALA A 86 -8.40 25.02 -19.79
N THR A 87 -8.32 24.34 -18.64
CA THR A 87 -8.96 24.76 -17.39
C THR A 87 -8.46 26.11 -16.92
N VAL A 88 -7.14 26.35 -17.00
CA VAL A 88 -6.53 27.65 -16.65
C VAL A 88 -7.01 28.74 -17.59
N ALA A 89 -7.07 28.49 -18.90
CA ALA A 89 -7.57 29.43 -19.89
C ALA A 89 -9.05 29.79 -19.65
N ASP A 90 -9.89 28.80 -19.34
CA ASP A 90 -11.31 29.00 -19.05
C ASP A 90 -11.50 29.82 -17.77
N ARG A 91 -10.70 29.62 -16.72
CA ARG A 91 -10.73 30.42 -15.50
C ARG A 91 -10.35 31.87 -15.77
N VAL A 92 -9.30 32.10 -16.58
CA VAL A 92 -8.89 33.45 -17.00
C VAL A 92 -10.02 34.14 -17.77
N ASN A 93 -10.60 33.48 -18.75
CA ASN A 93 -11.69 33.98 -19.58
C ASN A 93 -12.96 34.27 -18.75
N GLY A 94 -13.22 33.43 -17.72
CA GLY A 94 -14.31 33.60 -16.77
C GLY A 94 -14.08 34.67 -15.68
N GLY A 95 -12.91 35.32 -15.66
CA GLY A 95 -12.56 36.31 -14.63
C GLY A 95 -12.35 35.71 -13.22
N LEU A 96 -12.11 34.40 -13.14
CA LEU A 96 -11.79 33.68 -11.90
C LEU A 96 -10.30 33.75 -11.59
N ALA A 97 -9.95 33.57 -10.32
CA ALA A 97 -8.54 33.48 -9.92
C ALA A 97 -7.83 32.35 -10.68
N THR A 98 -6.67 32.65 -11.23
CA THR A 98 -5.84 31.68 -11.93
C THR A 98 -5.15 30.75 -10.95
N LEU A 99 -4.92 29.50 -11.38
CA LEU A 99 -4.11 28.56 -10.61
C LEU A 99 -2.63 28.95 -10.73
N THR A 100 -1.94 29.00 -9.59
CA THR A 100 -0.48 29.15 -9.56
C THR A 100 0.21 27.93 -10.17
N GLY A 101 1.47 28.06 -10.60
CA GLY A 101 2.22 26.90 -11.14
C GLY A 101 2.28 25.73 -10.18
N LEU A 102 2.41 25.97 -8.87
CA LEU A 102 2.40 24.91 -7.85
C LEU A 102 1.03 24.21 -7.75
N GLU A 103 -0.07 24.94 -7.86
CA GLU A 103 -1.41 24.37 -7.87
C GLU A 103 -1.68 23.57 -9.14
N GLN A 104 -1.19 24.02 -10.29
CA GLN A 104 -1.27 23.30 -11.56
C GLN A 104 -0.49 21.97 -11.48
N ASP A 105 0.74 21.99 -10.96
CA ASP A 105 1.56 20.79 -10.77
C ASP A 105 0.93 19.81 -9.78
N ALA A 106 0.32 20.31 -8.70
CA ALA A 106 -0.38 19.48 -7.72
C ALA A 106 -1.65 18.85 -8.33
N LEU A 107 -2.41 19.63 -9.10
CA LEU A 107 -3.59 19.18 -9.81
C LEU A 107 -3.24 18.13 -10.88
N ALA A 108 -2.17 18.34 -11.67
CA ALA A 108 -1.69 17.38 -12.66
C ALA A 108 -1.33 16.04 -12.03
N ARG A 109 -0.60 16.07 -10.93
CA ARG A 109 -0.24 14.87 -10.18
C ARG A 109 -1.47 14.18 -9.63
N ALA A 110 -2.40 14.90 -9.01
CA ALA A 110 -3.61 14.32 -8.44
C ALA A 110 -4.51 13.65 -9.49
N VAL A 111 -4.68 14.27 -10.66
CA VAL A 111 -5.44 13.71 -11.79
C VAL A 111 -4.72 12.47 -12.35
N PHE A 112 -3.41 12.54 -12.56
CA PHE A 112 -2.62 11.42 -13.05
C PHE A 112 -2.66 10.22 -12.08
N ASP A 113 -2.47 10.48 -10.78
CA ASP A 113 -2.52 9.44 -9.76
C ASP A 113 -3.92 8.81 -9.65
N SER A 114 -4.98 9.59 -9.89
CA SER A 114 -6.36 9.10 -9.92
C SER A 114 -6.68 8.27 -11.16
N LEU A 115 -5.94 8.46 -12.27
CA LEU A 115 -6.10 7.68 -13.51
C LEU A 115 -5.29 6.39 -13.49
N PHE A 116 -4.04 6.45 -13.06
CA PHE A 116 -3.07 5.38 -13.25
C PHE A 116 -2.57 4.74 -11.96
N ARG A 117 -2.74 5.39 -10.81
CA ARG A 117 -2.21 4.98 -9.52
C ARG A 117 -3.29 4.88 -8.44
N LEU A 118 -2.97 5.36 -7.24
CA LEU A 118 -3.83 5.23 -6.06
C LEU A 118 -4.57 6.52 -5.67
N GLY A 119 -4.67 7.49 -6.57
CA GLY A 119 -5.40 8.74 -6.31
C GLY A 119 -4.95 9.43 -5.02
N ARG A 120 -5.91 9.74 -4.13
CA ARG A 120 -5.64 10.39 -2.83
C ARG A 120 -4.72 9.58 -1.91
N LEU A 121 -4.61 8.28 -2.12
CA LEU A 121 -3.72 7.41 -1.32
C LEU A 121 -2.27 7.45 -1.80
N GLN A 122 -2.01 7.89 -3.05
CA GLN A 122 -0.67 7.84 -3.62
C GLN A 122 0.37 8.61 -2.80
N PRO A 123 0.13 9.85 -2.36
CA PRO A 123 1.10 10.58 -1.54
C PRO A 123 1.44 9.90 -0.21
N LEU A 124 0.49 9.17 0.37
CA LEU A 124 0.69 8.42 1.61
C LEU A 124 1.53 7.15 1.39
N VAL A 125 1.32 6.51 0.24
CA VAL A 125 2.11 5.32 -0.16
C VAL A 125 3.52 5.71 -0.59
N ASP A 126 3.71 6.90 -1.15
CA ASP A 126 5.03 7.39 -1.58
C ASP A 126 5.86 7.97 -0.42
N ASP A 127 5.24 8.30 0.71
CA ASP A 127 5.96 8.85 1.87
C ASP A 127 6.79 7.76 2.58
N ASP A 128 8.11 7.87 2.48
CA ASP A 128 9.04 6.90 3.07
C ASP A 128 9.00 6.81 4.60
N ARG A 129 8.38 7.76 5.26
CA ARG A 129 8.18 7.73 6.71
C ARG A 129 7.03 6.80 7.11
N VAL A 130 6.10 6.52 6.19
CA VAL A 130 4.91 5.69 6.45
C VAL A 130 5.25 4.21 6.24
N GLU A 131 4.92 3.36 7.21
CA GLU A 131 5.05 1.91 7.13
C GLU A 131 3.73 1.22 6.81
N ASN A 132 2.69 1.58 7.57
CA ASN A 132 1.36 1.05 7.37
C ASN A 132 0.35 2.20 7.30
N ILE A 133 -0.65 2.05 6.43
CA ILE A 133 -1.79 2.96 6.32
C ILE A 133 -3.02 2.15 6.70
N ILE A 134 -3.71 2.58 7.75
CA ILE A 134 -4.91 1.92 8.28
C ILE A 134 -6.09 2.87 8.12
N ILE A 135 -7.11 2.45 7.38
CA ILE A 135 -8.26 3.27 7.01
C ILE A 135 -9.53 2.59 7.50
N THR A 136 -10.37 3.33 8.18
CA THR A 136 -11.70 2.88 8.61
C THR A 136 -12.73 3.92 8.19
N GLY A 137 -13.38 3.68 7.05
CA GLY A 137 -14.15 4.70 6.34
C GLY A 137 -13.26 5.71 5.63
N HIS A 138 -13.85 6.68 4.96
CA HIS A 138 -13.15 7.62 4.09
C HIS A 138 -12.27 8.64 4.82
N ASP A 139 -12.59 8.95 6.08
CA ASP A 139 -12.07 10.07 6.86
C ASP A 139 -11.22 9.66 8.08
N ASN A 140 -11.29 8.41 8.51
CA ASN A 140 -10.50 7.91 9.64
C ASN A 140 -9.28 7.15 9.12
N VAL A 141 -8.18 7.87 8.97
CA VAL A 141 -6.92 7.39 8.42
C VAL A 141 -5.85 7.45 9.50
N LEU A 142 -5.26 6.31 9.82
CA LEU A 142 -4.17 6.19 10.77
C LEU A 142 -2.91 5.76 10.03
N LEU A 143 -1.84 6.51 10.20
CA LEU A 143 -0.53 6.24 9.61
C LEU A 143 0.40 5.72 10.70
N GLU A 144 0.93 4.53 10.53
CA GLU A 144 2.01 4.01 11.34
C GLU A 144 3.33 4.38 10.66
N LEU A 145 4.14 5.15 11.37
CA LEU A 145 5.42 5.62 10.87
C LEU A 145 6.52 4.59 11.15
N THR A 146 7.64 4.80 10.51
CA THR A 146 8.82 3.92 10.54
C THR A 146 9.46 3.79 11.91
N ASP A 147 9.23 4.76 12.80
CA ASP A 147 9.67 4.75 14.19
C ASP A 147 8.65 4.07 15.14
N GLY A 148 7.53 3.55 14.57
CA GLY A 148 6.45 2.94 15.31
C GLY A 148 5.44 3.93 15.89
N SER A 149 5.59 5.23 15.63
CA SER A 149 4.61 6.24 16.04
C SER A 149 3.36 6.17 15.16
N LEU A 150 2.21 6.53 15.75
CA LEU A 150 0.93 6.61 15.07
C LEU A 150 0.53 8.08 14.93
N VAL A 151 0.13 8.48 13.73
CA VAL A 151 -0.34 9.84 13.43
C VAL A 151 -1.61 9.78 12.59
N ASP A 152 -2.45 10.81 12.71
CA ASP A 152 -3.65 10.94 11.89
C ASP A 152 -3.27 11.37 10.46
N GLY A 153 -3.86 10.69 9.47
CA GLY A 153 -3.73 11.02 8.05
C GLY A 153 -4.90 11.83 7.53
N PRO A 154 -4.79 12.39 6.32
CA PRO A 154 -5.89 13.09 5.66
C PRO A 154 -6.98 12.14 5.19
N ALA A 155 -8.21 12.65 5.00
CA ALA A 155 -9.30 11.92 4.35
C ALA A 155 -8.88 11.46 2.94
N VAL A 156 -9.26 10.23 2.59
CA VAL A 156 -8.86 9.56 1.34
C VAL A 156 -9.97 9.51 0.30
N ALA A 157 -11.17 9.91 0.68
CA ALA A 157 -12.33 10.09 -0.19
C ALA A 157 -13.29 11.11 0.43
N ASP A 158 -14.34 11.52 -0.28
CA ASP A 158 -15.37 12.42 0.23
C ASP A 158 -16.51 11.65 0.91
N SER A 159 -16.62 10.35 0.65
CA SER A 159 -17.58 9.44 1.29
C SER A 159 -17.08 8.00 1.32
N ASP A 160 -17.73 7.16 2.13
CA ASP A 160 -17.43 5.73 2.19
C ASP A 160 -17.79 5.03 0.87
N GLU A 161 -18.83 5.48 0.18
CA GLU A 161 -19.21 4.99 -1.14
C GLU A 161 -18.13 5.28 -2.18
N GLU A 162 -17.59 6.51 -2.21
CA GLU A 162 -16.49 6.87 -3.10
C GLU A 162 -15.25 5.99 -2.84
N LEU A 163 -14.94 5.72 -1.58
CA LEU A 163 -13.85 4.82 -1.22
C LEU A 163 -14.11 3.39 -1.74
N ILE A 164 -15.33 2.89 -1.62
CA ILE A 164 -15.72 1.57 -2.15
C ILE A 164 -15.60 1.53 -3.66
N ASP A 165 -16.11 2.53 -4.36
CA ASP A 165 -16.04 2.64 -5.83
C ASP A 165 -14.57 2.67 -6.30
N PHE A 166 -13.72 3.38 -5.57
CA PHE A 166 -12.30 3.39 -5.85
C PHE A 166 -11.65 2.00 -5.65
N LEU A 167 -12.01 1.26 -4.61
CA LEU A 167 -11.52 -0.09 -4.38
C LEU A 167 -12.01 -1.08 -5.46
N VAL A 168 -13.26 -0.94 -5.92
CA VAL A 168 -13.81 -1.71 -7.05
C VAL A 168 -13.02 -1.41 -8.32
N PHE A 169 -12.73 -0.14 -8.57
CA PHE A 169 -11.90 0.27 -9.70
C PHE A 169 -10.49 -0.35 -9.64
N LEU A 170 -9.83 -0.31 -8.48
CA LEU A 170 -8.51 -0.95 -8.29
C LEU A 170 -8.57 -2.46 -8.53
N ALA A 171 -9.61 -3.12 -8.03
CA ALA A 171 -9.81 -4.55 -8.23
C ALA A 171 -9.95 -4.92 -9.71
N SER A 172 -10.66 -4.10 -10.49
CA SER A 172 -10.89 -4.33 -11.93
C SER A 172 -9.60 -4.21 -12.77
N ARG A 173 -8.60 -3.47 -12.29
CA ARG A 173 -7.32 -3.27 -12.98
C ARG A 173 -6.25 -4.31 -12.61
N SER A 174 -6.49 -5.11 -11.57
CA SER A 174 -5.53 -6.10 -11.13
C SER A 174 -5.57 -7.34 -12.01
N GLU A 175 -4.49 -7.63 -12.71
CA GLU A 175 -4.33 -8.83 -13.54
C GLU A 175 -4.30 -10.13 -12.72
N VAL A 176 -3.91 -10.04 -11.45
CA VAL A 176 -3.68 -11.20 -10.56
C VAL A 176 -4.96 -11.66 -9.87
N ASN A 177 -5.94 -10.78 -9.67
CA ASN A 177 -7.20 -11.10 -9.03
C ASN A 177 -8.38 -10.91 -10.00
N ALA A 178 -8.66 -11.94 -10.79
CA ALA A 178 -9.89 -12.01 -11.60
C ALA A 178 -11.19 -12.07 -10.76
N ARG A 179 -11.09 -11.92 -9.42
CA ARG A 179 -12.21 -11.94 -8.49
C ARG A 179 -12.60 -10.50 -8.19
N GLY A 180 -13.77 -10.09 -8.71
CA GLY A 180 -14.32 -8.76 -8.46
C GLY A 180 -14.52 -8.49 -6.97
N PHE A 181 -14.26 -7.27 -6.54
CA PHE A 181 -14.62 -6.78 -5.22
C PHE A 181 -16.10 -6.33 -5.25
N SER A 182 -16.95 -6.99 -4.47
CA SER A 182 -18.41 -6.78 -4.49
C SER A 182 -19.03 -7.31 -3.18
N GLU A 183 -20.32 -7.08 -2.97
CA GLU A 183 -21.08 -7.65 -1.84
C GLU A 183 -20.96 -9.18 -1.76
N ALA A 184 -20.91 -9.87 -2.90
CA ALA A 184 -20.71 -11.31 -2.95
C ALA A 184 -19.26 -11.72 -2.64
N GLN A 185 -18.30 -10.83 -2.81
CA GLN A 185 -16.88 -11.02 -2.54
C GLN A 185 -16.34 -9.79 -1.80
N PRO A 186 -16.64 -9.66 -0.49
CA PRO A 186 -16.41 -8.44 0.27
C PRO A 186 -14.95 -8.25 0.73
N ARG A 187 -14.02 -9.04 0.22
CA ARG A 187 -12.59 -8.97 0.54
C ARG A 187 -11.78 -8.73 -0.70
N LEU A 188 -10.82 -7.81 -0.59
CA LEU A 188 -9.90 -7.46 -1.66
C LEU A 188 -8.46 -7.58 -1.14
N HIS A 189 -7.62 -8.27 -1.88
CA HIS A 189 -6.18 -8.34 -1.65
C HIS A 189 -5.48 -7.99 -2.95
N LEU A 190 -4.69 -6.94 -2.94
CA LEU A 190 -3.95 -6.46 -4.09
C LEU A 190 -2.47 -6.30 -3.75
N ARG A 191 -1.63 -6.60 -4.72
CA ARG A 191 -0.27 -6.14 -4.75
C ARG A 191 -0.22 -4.84 -5.56
N LEU A 192 0.25 -3.79 -4.94
CA LEU A 192 0.38 -2.47 -5.56
C LEU A 192 1.72 -2.37 -6.28
N ASP A 193 1.81 -1.41 -7.22
CA ASP A 193 3.08 -1.03 -7.82
C ASP A 193 4.07 -0.64 -6.70
N GLY A 194 5.33 -1.07 -6.81
CA GLY A 194 6.30 -0.89 -5.71
C GLY A 194 6.27 -1.98 -4.62
N GLY A 195 5.43 -3.02 -4.77
CA GLY A 195 5.43 -4.20 -3.89
C GLY A 195 4.63 -4.07 -2.60
N SER A 196 4.03 -2.91 -2.34
CA SER A 196 3.11 -2.73 -1.21
C SER A 196 1.88 -3.62 -1.36
N ARG A 197 1.25 -3.98 -0.23
CA ARG A 197 0.05 -4.81 -0.21
C ARG A 197 -1.13 -4.00 0.29
N LEU A 198 -2.25 -4.11 -0.40
CA LEU A 198 -3.53 -3.60 0.02
C LEU A 198 -4.43 -4.77 0.38
N ALA A 199 -4.98 -4.73 1.59
CA ALA A 199 -6.08 -5.59 2.02
C ALA A 199 -7.28 -4.70 2.36
N ALA A 200 -8.45 -5.01 1.80
CA ALA A 200 -9.67 -4.27 2.09
C ALA A 200 -10.85 -5.19 2.35
N ALA A 201 -11.81 -4.69 3.13
CA ALA A 201 -13.10 -5.29 3.37
C ALA A 201 -14.19 -4.22 3.33
N ALA A 202 -15.33 -4.52 2.68
CA ALA A 202 -16.51 -3.68 2.66
C ALA A 202 -17.77 -4.55 2.73
N TRP A 203 -18.93 -3.95 2.98
CA TRP A 203 -20.26 -4.57 3.09
C TRP A 203 -20.44 -5.58 4.25
N VAL A 204 -19.36 -6.07 4.83
CA VAL A 204 -19.35 -6.97 6.02
C VAL A 204 -18.85 -6.27 7.27
N THR A 205 -18.47 -5.02 7.15
CA THR A 205 -18.05 -4.11 8.21
C THR A 205 -18.95 -2.87 8.19
N PRO A 206 -19.15 -2.19 9.33
CA PRO A 206 -19.99 -0.98 9.38
C PRO A 206 -19.52 0.13 8.42
N ARG A 207 -18.22 0.21 8.20
CA ARG A 207 -17.56 1.11 7.24
C ARG A 207 -16.49 0.33 6.48
N PRO A 208 -16.12 0.74 5.24
CA PRO A 208 -15.02 0.10 4.53
C PRO A 208 -13.74 0.17 5.36
N SER A 209 -12.99 -0.93 5.38
CA SER A 209 -11.71 -1.03 6.07
C SER A 209 -10.63 -1.36 5.08
N VAL A 210 -9.53 -0.60 5.10
CA VAL A 210 -8.39 -0.80 4.21
C VAL A 210 -7.11 -0.77 5.03
N VAL A 211 -6.22 -1.70 4.75
CA VAL A 211 -4.85 -1.71 5.28
C VAL A 211 -3.87 -1.79 4.12
N ILE A 212 -2.99 -0.80 4.04
CA ILE A 212 -1.88 -0.83 3.08
C ILE A 212 -0.60 -1.01 3.87
N ARG A 213 0.12 -2.10 3.57
CA ARG A 213 1.41 -2.39 4.16
C ARG A 213 2.51 -2.21 3.13
N ARG A 214 3.46 -1.33 3.44
CA ARG A 214 4.62 -1.11 2.58
C ARG A 214 5.71 -2.14 2.86
N HIS A 215 6.32 -2.63 1.78
CA HIS A 215 7.53 -3.47 1.88
C HIS A 215 8.75 -2.59 1.59
N ARG A 216 9.53 -2.28 2.63
CA ARG A 216 10.71 -1.42 2.54
C ARG A 216 11.93 -2.08 1.93
N LEU A 217 12.06 -3.38 2.14
CA LEU A 217 13.26 -4.13 1.77
C LEU A 217 12.88 -5.16 0.72
N MET A 218 12.74 -4.70 -0.53
CA MET A 218 12.52 -5.59 -1.68
C MET A 218 13.79 -6.37 -1.97
N GLU A 219 14.94 -5.70 -1.90
CA GLU A 219 16.26 -6.28 -2.03
C GLU A 219 17.01 -6.12 -0.72
N VAL A 220 17.44 -7.22 -0.13
CA VAL A 220 18.18 -7.25 1.13
C VAL A 220 19.22 -8.38 1.09
N THR A 221 20.44 -8.08 1.50
CA THR A 221 21.53 -9.03 1.61
C THR A 221 21.85 -9.35 3.06
N LEU A 222 22.63 -10.41 3.31
CA LEU A 222 23.13 -10.70 4.66
C LEU A 222 24.04 -9.57 5.17
N ASP A 223 24.76 -8.89 4.28
CA ASP A 223 25.64 -7.78 4.65
C ASP A 223 24.82 -6.54 5.07
N ASP A 224 23.66 -6.28 4.45
CA ASP A 224 22.73 -5.25 4.89
C ASP A 224 22.19 -5.53 6.30
N LEU A 225 21.92 -6.81 6.61
CA LEU A 225 21.46 -7.20 7.94
C LEU A 225 22.55 -7.05 8.99
N VAL A 226 23.82 -7.24 8.63
CA VAL A 226 24.96 -6.94 9.50
C VAL A 226 25.09 -5.44 9.71
N ALA A 227 25.03 -4.62 8.66
CA ALA A 227 25.09 -3.17 8.76
C ALA A 227 23.98 -2.59 9.65
N ARG A 228 22.79 -3.21 9.64
CA ARG A 228 21.65 -2.86 10.49
C ARG A 228 21.70 -3.49 11.90
N GLN A 229 22.79 -4.18 12.23
CA GLN A 229 22.98 -4.86 13.53
C GLN A 229 21.92 -5.95 13.84
N MET A 230 21.26 -6.48 12.83
CA MET A 230 20.35 -7.62 12.97
C MET A 230 21.08 -8.95 13.06
N LEU A 231 22.27 -9.04 12.45
CA LEU A 231 23.15 -10.21 12.47
C LEU A 231 24.58 -9.81 12.84
N THR A 232 25.29 -10.75 13.46
CA THR A 232 26.75 -10.60 13.58
C THR A 232 27.43 -11.02 12.27
N PRO A 233 28.62 -10.50 11.94
CA PRO A 233 29.37 -10.92 10.75
C PRO A 233 29.62 -12.44 10.71
N VAL A 234 29.87 -13.05 11.87
CA VAL A 234 30.09 -14.51 12.01
C VAL A 234 28.81 -15.27 11.65
N THR A 235 27.65 -14.83 12.15
CA THR A 235 26.35 -15.44 11.83
C THR A 235 26.04 -15.33 10.33
N ALA A 236 26.27 -14.16 9.73
CA ALA A 236 26.06 -13.96 8.29
C ALA A 236 26.96 -14.88 7.46
N SER A 237 28.24 -15.01 7.81
CA SER A 237 29.17 -15.93 7.15
C SER A 237 28.73 -17.40 7.26
N PHE A 238 28.28 -17.81 8.44
CA PHE A 238 27.75 -19.16 8.66
C PHE A 238 26.50 -19.43 7.81
N LEU A 239 25.53 -18.49 7.79
CA LEU A 239 24.31 -18.61 7.01
C LEU A 239 24.60 -18.67 5.51
N ARG A 240 25.51 -17.82 5.02
CA ARG A 240 25.99 -17.84 3.63
C ARG A 240 26.56 -19.22 3.26
N ALA A 241 27.40 -19.76 4.12
CA ALA A 241 27.97 -21.10 3.92
C ALA A 241 26.89 -22.20 3.93
N ALA A 242 25.88 -22.07 4.80
CA ALA A 242 24.79 -23.05 4.89
C ALA A 242 23.93 -23.04 3.61
N VAL A 243 23.60 -21.86 3.06
CA VAL A 243 22.86 -21.74 1.79
C VAL A 243 23.66 -22.35 0.65
N ARG A 244 24.93 -21.98 0.48
CA ARG A 244 25.81 -22.53 -0.57
C ARG A 244 26.03 -24.03 -0.44
N ALA A 245 26.01 -24.55 0.78
CA ALA A 245 26.05 -25.99 1.06
C ALA A 245 24.68 -26.67 0.93
N ARG A 246 23.66 -25.96 0.45
CA ARG A 246 22.29 -26.46 0.22
C ARG A 246 21.68 -27.11 1.46
N LYS A 247 21.87 -26.49 2.63
CA LYS A 247 21.29 -26.97 3.88
C LYS A 247 19.86 -26.50 4.04
N SER A 248 19.01 -27.34 4.62
CA SER A 248 17.66 -26.93 5.02
C SER A 248 17.76 -25.95 6.19
N ILE A 249 17.08 -24.80 6.04
CA ILE A 249 17.07 -23.72 7.04
C ILE A 249 15.61 -23.48 7.42
N VAL A 250 15.33 -23.39 8.71
CA VAL A 250 14.04 -23.00 9.27
C VAL A 250 14.19 -21.67 9.98
N VAL A 251 13.42 -20.67 9.57
CA VAL A 251 13.37 -19.35 10.19
C VAL A 251 12.08 -19.21 10.97
N SER A 252 12.17 -19.01 12.29
CA SER A 252 11.03 -18.90 13.17
C SER A 252 11.17 -17.67 14.09
N GLY A 253 10.05 -17.21 14.62
CA GLY A 253 10.01 -16.05 15.52
C GLY A 253 8.62 -15.42 15.57
N SER A 254 8.44 -14.44 16.46
CA SER A 254 7.20 -13.67 16.61
C SER A 254 6.88 -12.83 15.36
N GLN A 255 5.67 -12.29 15.29
CA GLN A 255 5.30 -11.31 14.27
C GLN A 255 6.24 -10.09 14.38
N GLY A 256 6.67 -9.52 13.25
CA GLY A 256 7.58 -8.38 13.21
C GLY A 256 9.06 -8.70 13.50
N ALA A 257 9.43 -9.97 13.78
CA ALA A 257 10.81 -10.37 14.09
C ALA A 257 11.77 -10.38 12.88
N GLY A 258 11.35 -9.96 11.69
CA GLY A 258 12.18 -9.92 10.50
C GLY A 258 12.39 -11.27 9.80
N LYS A 259 11.50 -12.26 10.01
CA LYS A 259 11.62 -13.59 9.40
C LYS A 259 11.71 -13.54 7.87
N THR A 260 10.76 -12.87 7.22
CA THR A 260 10.72 -12.74 5.76
C THR A 260 11.94 -11.98 5.24
N THR A 261 12.38 -10.95 5.95
CA THR A 261 13.59 -10.18 5.62
C THR A 261 14.83 -11.08 5.64
N LEU A 262 14.96 -11.94 6.66
CA LEU A 262 16.07 -12.90 6.72
C LEU A 262 15.99 -13.93 5.61
N VAL A 263 14.78 -14.48 5.32
CA VAL A 263 14.59 -15.45 4.21
C VAL A 263 14.99 -14.82 2.87
N ARG A 264 14.61 -13.57 2.61
CA ARG A 264 15.01 -12.84 1.39
C ARG A 264 16.53 -12.67 1.30
N ALA A 265 17.18 -12.29 2.41
CA ALA A 265 18.64 -12.18 2.47
C ALA A 265 19.34 -13.54 2.23
N LEU A 266 18.74 -14.64 2.67
CA LEU A 266 19.23 -15.99 2.37
C LEU A 266 19.04 -16.36 0.90
N CYS A 267 17.90 -16.01 0.31
CA CYS A 267 17.65 -16.23 -1.12
C CYS A 267 18.64 -15.45 -2.01
N ALA A 268 19.08 -14.27 -1.59
CA ALA A 268 20.09 -13.49 -2.30
C ALA A 268 21.48 -14.16 -2.36
N GLU A 269 21.74 -15.16 -1.51
CA GLU A 269 22.97 -15.95 -1.53
C GLU A 269 22.93 -17.18 -2.45
N ILE A 270 21.76 -17.47 -3.06
CA ILE A 270 21.60 -18.56 -4.04
C ILE A 270 22.22 -18.10 -5.35
N ASP A 271 22.89 -19.02 -6.05
CA ASP A 271 23.47 -18.72 -7.36
C ASP A 271 22.38 -18.27 -8.34
N PRO A 272 22.56 -17.13 -9.04
CA PRO A 272 21.59 -16.62 -10.01
C PRO A 272 21.23 -17.60 -11.14
N LEU A 273 22.05 -18.60 -11.38
CA LEU A 273 21.81 -19.66 -12.37
C LEU A 273 20.99 -20.83 -11.81
N GLU A 274 20.72 -20.87 -10.50
CA GLU A 274 19.87 -21.88 -9.91
C GLU A 274 18.39 -21.53 -10.04
N ALA A 275 17.57 -22.49 -10.49
CA ALA A 275 16.12 -22.35 -10.49
C ALA A 275 15.59 -22.57 -9.07
N ILE A 276 14.83 -21.61 -8.56
CA ILE A 276 14.16 -21.70 -7.27
C ILE A 276 12.64 -21.61 -7.44
N GLY A 277 11.90 -22.31 -6.58
CA GLY A 277 10.44 -22.21 -6.51
C GLY A 277 10.03 -21.70 -5.13
N THR A 278 9.03 -20.80 -5.09
CA THR A 278 8.40 -20.35 -3.86
C THR A 278 7.02 -20.94 -3.71
N PHE A 279 6.66 -21.31 -2.48
CA PHE A 279 5.33 -21.80 -2.13
C PHE A 279 4.81 -20.94 -0.99
N GLU A 280 3.89 -20.07 -1.31
CA GLU A 280 3.39 -19.03 -0.40
C GLU A 280 1.86 -19.09 -0.36
N THR A 281 1.27 -18.83 0.81
CA THR A 281 -0.19 -18.67 0.95
C THR A 281 -0.67 -17.33 0.37
N GLU A 282 0.17 -16.32 0.48
CA GLU A 282 0.00 -15.00 -0.17
C GLU A 282 1.35 -14.59 -0.74
N TYR A 283 1.35 -14.11 -1.97
CA TYR A 283 2.58 -13.73 -2.67
C TYR A 283 3.28 -12.56 -1.95
N GLU A 284 4.47 -12.83 -1.37
CA GLU A 284 5.29 -11.82 -0.67
C GLU A 284 6.42 -11.26 -1.51
#